data_f034f971e0641d097b35121aa2d459d9
#
_entry.id   f034f971e0641d097b35121aa2d459d9
#
_cell.length_a   1.000
_cell.length_b   1.000
_cell.length_c   1.000
_cell.angle_alpha   90.00
_cell.angle_beta   90.00
_cell.angle_gamma   90.00
#
_symmetry.space_group_name_H-M   'P 1'
#
loop_
_entity.id
_entity.type
_entity.pdbx_description
1 polymer ?
#
loop_
_entity_poly.entity_id
_entity_poly.type
_entity_poly.pdbx_seq_one_letter_code
_entity_poly.pdbx_strand_id
1 'polypeptide(L)'
;MYVVKNDETGKIVGVRLSEDDAFELRETFVEWEDMVVEWMDTEADVLLERIRDRHEAVTYLTVDDKLGIKYAFRKNIQGELSEFALIGRFGETLMTTSIDTITVSPWNDEIVINEHTFINIKDARVIE
;
A
#
# COMPACT_ATOMS: atom_id res chain seq x y z
N MET A 1 5.43 6.23 -7.06
CA MET A 1 6.25 6.30 -5.85
C MET A 1 7.70 6.52 -6.23
N TYR A 2 8.34 7.48 -5.60
CA TYR A 2 9.73 7.82 -5.88
C TYR A 2 10.62 7.27 -4.77
N VAL A 3 11.63 6.55 -5.18
CA VAL A 3 12.56 5.87 -4.28
C VAL A 3 13.91 6.56 -4.37
N VAL A 4 14.48 6.89 -3.22
CA VAL A 4 15.87 7.37 -3.12
C VAL A 4 16.71 6.18 -2.71
N LYS A 5 17.68 5.83 -3.55
CA LYS A 5 18.56 4.68 -3.28
C LYS A 5 20.02 5.01 -3.56
N ASN A 6 20.91 4.32 -2.86
CA ASN A 6 22.33 4.39 -3.14
C ASN A 6 22.63 3.55 -4.40
N ASP A 7 23.18 4.18 -5.42
CA ASP A 7 23.44 3.54 -6.72
C ASP A 7 24.52 2.45 -6.64
N GLU A 8 25.48 2.60 -5.73
CA GLU A 8 26.55 1.63 -5.53
C GLU A 8 26.08 0.36 -4.82
N THR A 9 25.28 0.53 -3.76
CA THR A 9 24.82 -0.59 -2.91
C THR A 9 23.47 -1.13 -3.30
N GLY A 10 22.68 -0.36 -4.06
CA GLY A 10 21.28 -0.68 -4.36
C GLY A 10 20.34 -0.49 -3.17
N LYS A 11 20.84 -0.01 -2.03
CA LYS A 11 20.04 0.15 -0.82
C LYS A 11 19.09 1.34 -0.92
N ILE A 12 17.82 1.09 -0.63
CA ILE A 12 16.80 2.14 -0.53
C ILE A 12 16.97 2.84 0.81
N VAL A 13 17.12 4.17 0.76
CA VAL A 13 17.30 5.01 1.95
C VAL A 13 16.06 5.83 2.28
N GLY A 14 15.10 5.92 1.36
CA GLY A 14 13.84 6.58 1.60
C GLY A 14 12.89 6.49 0.43
N VAL A 15 11.63 6.83 0.68
CA VAL A 15 10.55 6.80 -0.31
C VAL A 15 9.72 8.06 -0.14
N ARG A 16 9.32 8.66 -1.25
CA ARG A 16 8.43 9.83 -1.27
C ARG A 16 7.38 9.68 -2.35
N LEU A 17 6.23 10.33 -2.14
CA LEU A 17 5.13 10.30 -3.10
C LEU A 17 5.35 11.26 -4.27
N SER A 18 6.06 12.37 -4.05
CA SER A 18 6.40 13.32 -5.10
C SER A 18 7.88 13.27 -5.45
N GLU A 19 8.18 13.60 -6.70
CA GLU A 19 9.55 13.69 -7.19
C GLU A 19 10.34 14.78 -6.46
N ASP A 20 9.73 15.94 -6.23
CA ASP A 20 10.36 17.04 -5.55
C ASP A 20 10.78 16.69 -4.12
N ASP A 21 9.88 16.02 -3.37
CA ASP A 21 10.18 15.57 -2.03
C ASP A 21 11.30 14.49 -2.01
N ALA A 22 11.34 13.65 -3.04
CA ALA A 22 12.40 12.65 -3.17
C ALA A 22 13.76 13.31 -3.41
N PHE A 23 13.82 14.33 -4.26
CA PHE A 23 15.05 15.08 -4.49
C PHE A 23 15.48 15.87 -3.24
N GLU A 24 14.54 16.46 -2.49
CA GLU A 24 14.86 17.09 -1.21
C GLU A 24 15.48 16.09 -0.23
N LEU A 25 14.89 14.90 -0.10
CA LEU A 25 15.43 13.84 0.76
C LEU A 25 16.84 13.46 0.32
N ARG A 26 17.06 13.28 -0.99
CA ARG A 26 18.37 12.95 -1.54
C ARG A 26 19.44 13.95 -1.11
N GLU A 27 19.13 15.24 -1.15
CA GLU A 27 20.07 16.31 -0.80
C GLU A 27 20.42 16.37 0.69
N THR A 28 19.67 15.68 1.56
CA THR A 28 19.99 15.61 3.00
C THR A 28 21.13 14.66 3.33
N PHE A 29 21.49 13.79 2.39
CA PHE A 29 22.59 12.83 2.62
C PHE A 29 23.94 13.41 2.21
N VAL A 30 24.97 13.11 2.99
CA VAL A 30 26.35 13.54 2.68
C VAL A 30 26.81 12.97 1.35
N GLU A 31 26.36 11.76 1.03
CA GLU A 31 26.71 11.03 -0.19
C GLU A 31 25.66 11.21 -1.30
N TRP A 32 25.03 12.38 -1.34
CA TRP A 32 23.91 12.63 -2.27
C TRP A 32 24.28 12.43 -3.74
N GLU A 33 25.54 12.60 -4.10
CA GLU A 33 26.02 12.36 -5.48
C GLU A 33 25.93 10.91 -5.90
N ASP A 34 26.00 9.99 -4.93
CA ASP A 34 25.86 8.55 -5.15
C ASP A 34 24.41 8.07 -5.01
N MET A 35 23.49 8.98 -4.73
CA MET A 35 22.07 8.68 -4.60
C MET A 35 21.33 8.98 -5.88
N VAL A 36 20.39 8.11 -6.22
CA VAL A 36 19.51 8.27 -7.38
C VAL A 36 18.06 8.27 -6.96
N VAL A 37 17.23 8.98 -7.71
CA VAL A 37 15.78 8.99 -7.54
C VAL A 37 15.18 8.22 -8.70
N GLU A 38 14.42 7.17 -8.39
CA GLU A 38 13.76 6.33 -9.39
C GLU A 38 12.27 6.22 -9.10
N TRP A 39 11.48 6.15 -10.15
CA TRP A 39 10.09 5.76 -10.03
C TRP A 39 9.99 4.25 -9.88
N MET A 40 9.21 3.79 -8.91
CA MET A 40 8.91 2.38 -8.72
C MET A 40 7.42 2.15 -8.57
N ASP A 41 6.88 1.31 -9.45
CA ASP A 41 5.54 0.75 -9.30
C ASP A 41 5.66 -0.63 -8.65
N THR A 42 5.33 -0.72 -7.37
CA THR A 42 5.23 -2.02 -6.71
C THR A 42 3.86 -2.63 -7.01
N GLU A 43 3.72 -3.94 -6.85
CA GLU A 43 2.42 -4.59 -6.96
C GLU A 43 1.43 -4.05 -5.92
N ALA A 44 1.93 -3.66 -4.74
CA ALA A 44 1.13 -3.04 -3.69
C ALA A 44 0.59 -1.67 -4.11
N ASP A 45 1.40 -0.83 -4.78
CA ASP A 45 0.94 0.44 -5.33
C ASP A 45 -0.16 0.25 -6.37
N VAL A 46 0.05 -0.66 -7.30
CA VAL A 46 -0.92 -0.97 -8.36
C VAL A 46 -2.23 -1.46 -7.75
N LEU A 47 -2.14 -2.35 -6.78
CA LEU A 47 -3.33 -2.88 -6.10
C LEU A 47 -4.08 -1.79 -5.34
N LEU A 48 -3.36 -0.94 -4.60
CA LEU A 48 -3.97 0.16 -3.85
C LEU A 48 -4.67 1.16 -4.77
N GLU A 49 -4.05 1.51 -5.88
CA GLU A 49 -4.63 2.39 -6.88
C GLU A 49 -5.91 1.77 -7.49
N ARG A 50 -5.88 0.48 -7.80
CA ARG A 50 -7.06 -0.24 -8.28
C ARG A 50 -8.21 -0.20 -7.27
N ILE A 51 -7.92 -0.36 -5.99
CA ILE A 51 -8.92 -0.27 -4.92
C ILE A 51 -9.52 1.14 -4.86
N ARG A 52 -8.69 2.16 -4.97
CA ARG A 52 -9.13 3.57 -4.95
C ARG A 52 -9.98 3.95 -6.14
N ASP A 53 -9.66 3.44 -7.32
CA ASP A 53 -10.31 3.81 -8.58
C ASP A 53 -11.62 3.06 -8.84
N ARG A 54 -11.95 2.05 -8.05
CA ARG A 54 -13.20 1.31 -8.23
C ARG A 54 -14.40 2.16 -7.84
N HIS A 55 -15.48 1.99 -8.60
CA HIS A 55 -16.73 2.73 -8.36
C HIS A 55 -17.57 2.15 -7.22
N GLU A 56 -17.35 0.91 -6.86
CA GLU A 56 -18.10 0.25 -5.81
C GLU A 56 -17.78 0.84 -4.44
N ALA A 57 -18.79 0.92 -3.58
CA ALA A 57 -18.63 1.40 -2.20
C ALA A 57 -17.73 0.47 -1.36
N VAL A 58 -17.66 -0.80 -1.72
CA VAL A 58 -16.85 -1.80 -1.05
C VAL A 58 -16.05 -2.59 -2.07
N THR A 59 -14.74 -2.71 -1.84
CA THR A 59 -13.87 -3.58 -2.61
C THR A 59 -13.41 -4.73 -1.74
N TYR A 60 -13.60 -5.94 -2.24
CA TYR A 60 -13.16 -7.15 -1.55
C TYR A 60 -11.88 -7.69 -2.17
N LEU A 61 -10.95 -8.12 -1.30
CA LEU A 61 -9.75 -8.83 -1.71
C LEU A 61 -9.80 -10.24 -1.12
N THR A 62 -9.46 -11.24 -1.93
CA THR A 62 -9.14 -12.57 -1.43
C THR A 62 -7.65 -12.66 -1.17
N VAL A 63 -7.26 -13.28 -0.06
CA VAL A 63 -5.85 -13.45 0.31
C VAL A 63 -5.48 -14.94 0.39
N ASP A 64 -6.43 -15.75 0.81
CA ASP A 64 -6.24 -17.19 0.90
C ASP A 64 -7.56 -17.90 0.61
N ASP A 65 -7.62 -18.52 -0.56
CA ASP A 65 -8.81 -19.25 -1.01
C ASP A 65 -9.13 -20.45 -0.11
N LYS A 66 -8.12 -21.02 0.55
CA LYS A 66 -8.31 -22.18 1.43
C LYS A 66 -9.00 -21.82 2.73
N LEU A 67 -8.67 -20.67 3.30
CA LEU A 67 -9.29 -20.19 4.53
C LEU A 67 -10.60 -19.46 4.28
N GLY A 68 -10.83 -19.01 3.05
CA GLY A 68 -12.01 -18.26 2.68
C GLY A 68 -12.08 -16.87 3.32
N ILE A 69 -10.95 -16.35 3.81
CA ILE A 69 -10.86 -15.04 4.44
C ILE A 69 -10.73 -13.97 3.37
N LYS A 70 -11.46 -12.87 3.55
CA LYS A 70 -11.46 -11.73 2.64
C LYS A 70 -11.16 -10.46 3.39
N TYR A 71 -10.51 -9.52 2.71
CA TYR A 71 -10.39 -8.15 3.19
C TYR A 71 -11.43 -7.29 2.48
N ALA A 72 -12.05 -6.38 3.22
CA ALA A 72 -13.02 -5.43 2.68
C ALA A 72 -12.51 -4.01 2.89
N PHE A 73 -12.47 -3.22 1.83
CA PHE A 73 -12.18 -1.80 1.87
C PHE A 73 -13.45 -1.02 1.57
N ARG A 74 -13.89 -0.20 2.50
CA ARG A 74 -15.09 0.63 2.35
C ARG A 74 -14.72 2.07 2.09
N LYS A 75 -15.46 2.69 1.19
CA LYS A 75 -15.35 4.12 0.89
C LYS A 75 -16.45 4.91 1.58
N ASN A 76 -16.13 6.14 1.96
CA ASN A 76 -17.11 7.10 2.44
C ASN A 76 -17.88 7.74 1.24
N ILE A 77 -18.76 8.68 1.54
CA ILE A 77 -19.57 9.37 0.53
C ILE A 77 -18.71 10.14 -0.46
N GLN A 78 -17.53 10.63 -0.04
CA GLN A 78 -16.58 11.34 -0.87
C GLN A 78 -15.75 10.40 -1.77
N GLY A 79 -15.91 9.08 -1.64
CA GLY A 79 -15.13 8.10 -2.39
C GLY A 79 -13.75 7.80 -1.82
N GLU A 80 -13.47 8.25 -0.59
CA GLU A 80 -12.22 7.98 0.09
C GLU A 80 -12.29 6.68 0.87
N LEU A 81 -11.17 5.94 0.93
CA LEU A 81 -11.07 4.73 1.75
C LEU A 81 -11.18 5.12 3.23
N SER A 82 -12.21 4.63 3.91
CA SER A 82 -12.54 5.06 5.27
C SER A 82 -12.58 3.92 6.29
N GLU A 83 -12.75 2.69 5.84
CA GLU A 83 -12.87 1.53 6.73
C GLU A 83 -12.25 0.29 6.10
N PHE A 84 -11.60 -0.49 6.93
CA PHE A 84 -11.04 -1.80 6.58
C PHE A 84 -11.65 -2.86 7.48
N ALA A 85 -12.02 -4.01 6.90
CA ALA A 85 -12.57 -5.11 7.65
C ALA A 85 -11.97 -6.45 7.21
N LEU A 86 -11.88 -7.37 8.15
CA LEU A 86 -11.53 -8.75 7.91
C LEU A 86 -12.81 -9.57 7.97
N ILE A 87 -13.14 -10.24 6.88
CA ILE A 87 -14.36 -11.04 6.73
C ILE A 87 -13.98 -12.51 6.73
N GLY A 88 -14.62 -13.25 7.61
CA GLY A 88 -14.40 -14.68 7.74
C GLY A 88 -15.10 -15.50 6.66
N ARG A 89 -14.83 -16.80 6.69
CA ARG A 89 -15.31 -17.78 5.70
C ARG A 89 -16.84 -17.78 5.54
N PHE A 90 -17.56 -17.51 6.62
CA PHE A 90 -19.03 -17.54 6.62
C PHE A 90 -19.66 -16.14 6.50
N GLY A 91 -18.88 -15.15 6.08
CA GLY A 91 -19.33 -13.77 5.94
C GLY A 91 -19.36 -12.96 7.23
N GLU A 92 -18.90 -13.54 8.35
CA GLU A 92 -18.82 -12.84 9.64
C GLU A 92 -17.68 -11.80 9.64
N THR A 93 -17.91 -10.67 10.26
CA THR A 93 -16.87 -9.67 10.45
C THR A 93 -15.98 -10.06 11.63
N LEU A 94 -14.74 -10.42 11.35
CA LEU A 94 -13.76 -10.81 12.37
C LEU A 94 -13.10 -9.59 13.02
N MET A 95 -12.88 -8.55 12.23
CA MET A 95 -12.26 -7.31 12.68
C MET A 95 -12.73 -6.17 11.77
N THR A 96 -12.85 -5.00 12.33
CA THR A 96 -13.09 -3.78 11.56
C THR A 96 -12.31 -2.63 12.20
N THR A 97 -11.80 -1.74 11.38
CA THR A 97 -11.07 -0.56 11.83
C THR A 97 -11.28 0.59 10.86
N SER A 98 -11.33 1.82 11.41
CA SER A 98 -11.31 3.01 10.58
C SER A 98 -9.93 3.20 9.98
N ILE A 99 -9.88 3.69 8.73
CA ILE A 99 -8.62 3.98 8.05
C ILE A 99 -8.26 5.44 8.30
N ASP A 100 -7.26 5.69 9.14
CA ASP A 100 -6.68 7.01 9.34
C ASP A 100 -5.56 7.27 8.34
N THR A 101 -4.71 6.26 8.13
CA THR A 101 -3.63 6.29 7.15
C THR A 101 -3.57 4.98 6.39
N ILE A 102 -3.27 5.06 5.10
CA ILE A 102 -3.01 3.90 4.26
C ILE A 102 -1.84 4.20 3.35
N THR A 103 -0.82 3.37 3.43
CA THR A 103 0.43 3.54 2.70
C THR A 103 0.91 2.21 2.14
N VAL A 104 1.98 2.26 1.36
CA VAL A 104 2.62 1.07 0.80
C VAL A 104 4.02 0.96 1.36
N SER A 105 4.38 -0.24 1.82
CA SER A 105 5.77 -0.55 2.19
C SER A 105 6.49 -1.09 0.96
N PRO A 106 7.44 -0.33 0.38
CA PRO A 106 8.14 -0.78 -0.83
C PRO A 106 9.11 -1.93 -0.56
N TRP A 107 9.57 -2.06 0.68
CA TRP A 107 10.54 -3.10 1.04
C TRP A 107 9.92 -4.49 1.13
N ASN A 108 8.66 -4.56 1.57
CA ASN A 108 7.97 -5.83 1.81
C ASN A 108 6.80 -6.05 0.85
N ASP A 109 6.53 -5.10 -0.05
CA ASP A 109 5.40 -5.13 -0.97
C ASP A 109 4.07 -5.37 -0.22
N GLU A 110 3.83 -4.54 0.80
CA GLU A 110 2.68 -4.62 1.68
C GLU A 110 1.88 -3.32 1.66
N ILE A 111 0.56 -3.45 1.85
CA ILE A 111 -0.31 -2.31 2.17
C ILE A 111 -0.35 -2.18 3.68
N VAL A 112 -0.05 -1.00 4.20
CA VAL A 112 -0.01 -0.70 5.63
C VAL A 112 -1.18 0.21 6.00
N ILE A 113 -2.00 -0.24 6.93
CA ILE A 113 -3.17 0.50 7.42
C ILE A 113 -2.91 0.92 8.86
N ASN A 114 -3.01 2.23 9.13
CA ASN A 114 -2.82 2.82 10.46
C ASN A 114 -1.48 2.43 11.10
N GLU A 115 -0.45 2.22 10.29
CA GLU A 115 0.92 1.87 10.72
C GLU A 115 1.06 0.51 11.42
N HIS A 116 -0.05 -0.19 11.71
CA HIS A 116 -0.04 -1.42 12.50
C HIS A 116 -0.59 -2.65 11.78
N THR A 117 -1.44 -2.46 10.80
CA THR A 117 -2.04 -3.56 10.04
C THR A 117 -1.34 -3.70 8.70
N PHE A 118 -0.75 -4.87 8.46
CA PHE A 118 -0.01 -5.15 7.23
C PHE A 118 -0.77 -6.16 6.39
N ILE A 119 -0.97 -5.83 5.11
CA ILE A 119 -1.54 -6.74 4.13
C ILE A 119 -0.45 -7.11 3.15
N ASN A 120 -0.01 -8.37 3.22
CA ASN A 120 0.90 -8.91 2.23
C ASN A 120 0.09 -9.16 0.96
N ILE A 121 0.46 -8.49 -0.12
CA ILE A 121 -0.31 -8.53 -1.37
C ILE A 121 0.08 -9.67 -2.29
N LYS A 122 1.08 -10.48 -1.92
CA LYS A 122 1.63 -11.52 -2.79
C LYS A 122 0.55 -12.44 -3.34
N ASP A 123 -0.46 -12.73 -2.52
CA ASP A 123 -1.59 -13.59 -2.86
C ASP A 123 -2.92 -12.82 -2.91
N ALA A 124 -2.89 -11.49 -2.72
CA ALA A 124 -4.09 -10.68 -2.68
C ALA A 124 -4.61 -10.37 -4.09
N ARG A 125 -5.91 -10.60 -4.30
CA ARG A 125 -6.57 -10.32 -5.57
C ARG A 125 -7.91 -9.64 -5.33
N VAL A 126 -8.22 -8.67 -6.20
CA VAL A 126 -9.54 -8.03 -6.19
C VAL A 126 -10.58 -9.03 -6.65
N ILE A 127 -11.63 -9.18 -5.87
CA ILE A 127 -12.80 -10.00 -6.24
C ILE A 127 -13.71 -9.14 -7.12
N GLU A 128 -13.92 -9.59 -8.32
CA GLU A 128 -14.79 -8.92 -9.29
C GLU A 128 -16.18 -9.51 -9.35
#